data_0c8baf2027d5e10faaae6c5bf3da1edd
#
_entry.id   0c8baf2027d5e10faaae6c5bf3da1edd
#
_cell.length_a   1.000
_cell.length_b   1.000
_cell.length_c   1.000
_cell.angle_alpha   90.00
_cell.angle_beta   90.00
_cell.angle_gamma   90.00
#
_symmetry.space_group_name_H-M   'P 1'
#
loop_
_entity.id
_entity.type
_entity.pdbx_description
1 polymer ?
#
loop_
_entity_poly.entity_id
_entity_poly.type
_entity_poly.pdbx_seq_one_letter_code
_entity_poly.pdbx_strand_id
1 'polypeptide(L)'
;MAIVGLLAIFGLQYVWLVNTYKLAKESIQFRSNEVFKDASMQELFHRMEELKAELKKKYAVQDTIVGVKVELDNDHDVAESGILNDNANQWLMSNMYVSIQEAVVKKYEVSVSLADLDSIYRANLLMEGIDAEVVCCITDSSGNILKSSRALWMRGNDMLKTRLYPTNCKRTENLQAFIVNPYWVIFQKMTLLLIATVIMMILIIGCIVYQIRIIARQNKIAKIREDFSYALIHDMKTPISSILMGIQILETGKLDTRPEKRAKLFHILKDESEHLLALTEKVLTLSKLENHQLNLFREMLSLRSMLDDLIEKFSAKADKPVHFSLALEAETVVADGEFLKEAISNLIDNAIKYSKESVKINISSSSDANHDIINIYDNGIGIPQKDQKKIFEKFERASAIKQTRKGGPSGFGLGLNYVYQVMEAHEGRVYINSIEGEFSEFSLLIPKIIESYD
;
A
#
# COMPACT_ATOMS: atom_id res chain seq x y z
N MET A 1 6.65 -1.70 17.27
CA MET A 1 5.42 -0.90 17.28
C MET A 1 4.46 -1.26 16.15
N ALA A 2 4.86 -1.25 14.86
CA ALA A 2 3.94 -1.59 13.73
C ALA A 2 3.31 -2.99 13.83
N ILE A 3 4.06 -4.01 14.23
CA ILE A 3 3.55 -5.39 14.41
C ILE A 3 2.50 -5.46 15.54
N VAL A 4 2.72 -4.75 16.64
CA VAL A 4 1.78 -4.70 17.77
C VAL A 4 0.47 -4.00 17.34
N GLY A 5 0.58 -2.91 16.59
CA GLY A 5 -0.58 -2.22 16.02
C GLY A 5 -1.37 -3.12 15.04
N LEU A 6 -0.67 -3.87 14.20
CA LEU A 6 -1.30 -4.82 13.28
C LEU A 6 -2.05 -5.93 14.04
N LEU A 7 -1.43 -6.53 15.05
CA LEU A 7 -2.07 -7.55 15.89
C LEU A 7 -3.31 -7.01 16.63
N ALA A 8 -3.25 -5.76 17.11
CA ALA A 8 -4.38 -5.10 17.75
C ALA A 8 -5.56 -4.90 16.76
N ILE A 9 -5.28 -4.47 15.53
CA ILE A 9 -6.29 -4.31 14.47
C ILE A 9 -6.93 -5.66 14.13
N PHE A 10 -6.12 -6.73 13.95
CA PHE A 10 -6.63 -8.08 13.71
C PHE A 10 -7.50 -8.58 14.87
N GLY A 11 -7.07 -8.35 16.10
CA GLY A 11 -7.86 -8.72 17.29
C GLY A 11 -9.20 -8.00 17.34
N LEU A 12 -9.21 -6.71 17.03
CA LEU A 12 -10.43 -5.89 17.01
C LEU A 12 -11.38 -6.33 15.88
N GLN A 13 -10.86 -6.63 14.69
CA GLN A 13 -11.65 -7.16 13.57
C GLN A 13 -12.24 -8.54 13.89
N TYR A 14 -11.48 -9.40 14.55
CA TYR A 14 -11.98 -10.72 14.97
C TYR A 14 -13.15 -10.57 15.96
N VAL A 15 -13.00 -9.75 17.00
CA VAL A 15 -14.06 -9.49 17.98
C VAL A 15 -15.29 -8.91 17.29
N TRP A 16 -15.11 -7.96 16.40
CA TRP A 16 -16.19 -7.35 15.64
C TRP A 16 -16.92 -8.37 14.75
N LEU A 17 -16.19 -9.24 14.06
CA LEU A 17 -16.75 -10.30 13.21
C LEU A 17 -17.60 -11.29 14.03
N VAL A 18 -17.10 -11.73 15.20
CA VAL A 18 -17.83 -12.63 16.11
C VAL A 18 -19.11 -11.97 16.63
N ASN A 19 -19.06 -10.69 17.00
CA ASN A 19 -20.24 -9.97 17.45
C ASN A 19 -21.28 -9.81 16.34
N THR A 20 -20.84 -9.49 15.12
CA THR A 20 -21.74 -9.38 13.95
C THR A 20 -22.39 -10.70 13.60
N TYR A 21 -21.62 -11.81 13.70
CA TYR A 21 -22.19 -13.17 13.53
C TYR A 21 -23.28 -13.47 14.55
N LYS A 22 -23.05 -13.14 15.84
CA LYS A 22 -24.06 -13.31 16.90
C LYS A 22 -25.33 -12.51 16.62
N LEU A 23 -25.18 -11.22 16.29
CA LEU A 23 -26.30 -10.36 15.96
C LEU A 23 -27.09 -10.84 14.74
N ALA A 24 -26.41 -11.31 13.70
CA ALA A 24 -27.05 -11.87 12.53
C ALA A 24 -27.83 -13.15 12.88
N LYS A 25 -27.26 -14.03 13.71
CA LYS A 25 -27.90 -15.24 14.20
C LYS A 25 -29.15 -14.91 15.04
N GLU A 26 -29.07 -13.98 15.96
CA GLU A 26 -30.19 -13.54 16.79
C GLU A 26 -31.30 -12.89 15.96
N SER A 27 -30.95 -12.09 14.96
CA SER A 27 -31.90 -11.47 14.03
C SER A 27 -32.66 -12.53 13.23
N ILE A 28 -31.96 -13.55 12.70
CA ILE A 28 -32.60 -14.64 11.97
C ILE A 28 -33.49 -15.43 12.90
N GLN A 29 -33.04 -15.73 14.11
CA GLN A 29 -33.82 -16.44 15.13
C GLN A 29 -35.13 -15.69 15.47
N PHE A 30 -35.04 -14.39 15.66
CA PHE A 30 -36.21 -13.56 15.95
C PHE A 30 -37.23 -13.57 14.80
N ARG A 31 -36.77 -13.29 13.58
CA ARG A 31 -37.62 -13.29 12.38
C ARG A 31 -38.23 -14.68 12.11
N SER A 32 -37.42 -15.72 12.26
CA SER A 32 -37.86 -17.11 12.12
C SER A 32 -39.04 -17.44 13.06
N ASN A 33 -39.00 -16.97 14.29
CA ASN A 33 -40.10 -17.15 15.24
C ASN A 33 -41.39 -16.45 14.79
N GLU A 34 -41.30 -15.19 14.35
CA GLU A 34 -42.47 -14.43 13.87
C GLU A 34 -43.08 -15.09 12.63
N VAL A 35 -42.22 -15.40 11.64
CA VAL A 35 -42.67 -16.06 10.40
C VAL A 35 -43.31 -17.43 10.65
N PHE A 36 -42.78 -18.18 11.64
CA PHE A 36 -43.35 -19.49 11.98
C PHE A 36 -44.72 -19.38 12.65
N LYS A 37 -44.90 -18.36 13.50
CA LYS A 37 -46.21 -18.05 14.09
C LYS A 37 -47.25 -17.78 13.01
N ASP A 38 -46.89 -16.90 12.02
CA ASP A 38 -47.79 -16.56 10.93
C ASP A 38 -48.08 -17.76 10.02
N ALA A 39 -47.06 -18.58 9.73
CA ALA A 39 -47.25 -19.82 8.96
C ALA A 39 -48.17 -20.81 9.65
N SER A 40 -48.06 -20.94 10.97
CA SER A 40 -48.95 -21.82 11.74
C SER A 40 -50.40 -21.35 11.75
N MET A 41 -50.64 -20.04 11.74
CA MET A 41 -51.96 -19.45 11.55
C MET A 41 -52.53 -19.72 10.15
N GLN A 42 -51.72 -19.50 9.12
CA GLN A 42 -52.11 -19.76 7.73
C GLN A 42 -52.46 -21.21 7.48
N GLU A 43 -51.69 -22.15 8.03
CA GLU A 43 -51.99 -23.58 7.94
C GLU A 43 -53.33 -23.90 8.60
N LEU A 44 -53.61 -23.35 9.78
CA LEU A 44 -54.87 -23.54 10.47
C LEU A 44 -56.06 -23.02 9.61
N PHE A 45 -55.96 -21.84 9.03
CA PHE A 45 -56.99 -21.28 8.17
C PHE A 45 -57.18 -22.15 6.92
N HIS A 46 -56.11 -22.59 6.28
CA HIS A 46 -56.18 -23.44 5.10
C HIS A 46 -56.90 -24.79 5.41
N ARG A 47 -56.55 -25.43 6.49
CA ARG A 47 -57.17 -26.64 6.98
C ARG A 47 -58.68 -26.46 7.32
N MET A 48 -59.04 -25.28 7.90
CA MET A 48 -60.45 -24.96 8.16
C MET A 48 -61.23 -24.76 6.86
N GLU A 49 -60.66 -24.15 5.84
CA GLU A 49 -61.30 -24.00 4.53
C GLU A 49 -61.52 -25.33 3.81
N GLU A 50 -60.53 -26.21 3.85
CA GLU A 50 -60.63 -27.58 3.33
C GLU A 50 -61.73 -28.36 4.03
N LEU A 51 -61.76 -28.31 5.36
CA LEU A 51 -62.77 -28.97 6.17
C LEU A 51 -64.18 -28.42 5.82
N LYS A 52 -64.32 -27.11 5.66
CA LYS A 52 -65.56 -26.46 5.25
C LYS A 52 -66.01 -26.96 3.87
N ALA A 53 -65.08 -27.09 2.92
CA ALA A 53 -65.37 -27.58 1.56
C ALA A 53 -65.77 -29.05 1.56
N GLU A 54 -65.13 -29.90 2.38
CA GLU A 54 -65.53 -31.32 2.54
C GLU A 54 -66.92 -31.50 3.20
N LEU A 55 -67.20 -30.70 4.25
CA LEU A 55 -68.51 -30.71 4.90
C LEU A 55 -69.62 -30.24 3.97
N LYS A 56 -69.36 -29.21 3.14
CA LYS A 56 -70.30 -28.76 2.12
C LYS A 56 -70.56 -29.81 1.06
N LYS A 57 -69.57 -30.59 0.65
CA LYS A 57 -69.72 -31.74 -0.25
C LYS A 57 -70.53 -32.87 0.37
N LYS A 58 -70.27 -33.19 1.63
CA LYS A 58 -70.84 -34.38 2.33
C LYS A 58 -72.31 -34.16 2.74
N TYR A 59 -72.68 -32.95 3.05
CA TYR A 59 -74.03 -32.67 3.61
C TYR A 59 -74.97 -31.84 2.74
N ALA A 60 -74.56 -31.45 1.51
CA ALA A 60 -75.34 -30.69 0.54
C ALA A 60 -76.05 -29.48 1.16
N VAL A 61 -75.46 -28.84 2.16
CA VAL A 61 -76.09 -27.76 2.91
C VAL A 61 -75.83 -26.42 2.24
N GLN A 62 -76.93 -25.72 1.89
CA GLN A 62 -76.89 -24.31 1.47
C GLN A 62 -76.35 -23.41 2.59
N ASP A 63 -75.39 -22.59 2.21
CA ASP A 63 -74.77 -21.46 2.90
C ASP A 63 -75.25 -21.07 4.32
N THR A 64 -75.13 -21.99 5.27
CA THR A 64 -75.23 -21.63 6.66
C THR A 64 -73.82 -21.52 7.21
N ILE A 65 -73.47 -20.32 7.73
CA ILE A 65 -72.20 -20.06 8.38
C ILE A 65 -71.99 -21.09 9.46
N VAL A 66 -71.02 -22.00 9.29
CA VAL A 66 -70.55 -22.86 10.38
C VAL A 66 -69.75 -21.96 11.31
N GLY A 67 -70.46 -21.23 12.16
CA GLY A 67 -69.88 -20.47 13.26
C GLY A 67 -69.38 -21.48 14.28
N VAL A 68 -68.07 -21.62 14.42
CA VAL A 68 -67.48 -22.23 15.59
C VAL A 68 -67.80 -21.33 16.77
N LYS A 69 -68.85 -21.70 17.55
CA LYS A 69 -69.13 -21.02 18.78
C LYS A 69 -68.05 -21.43 19.78
N VAL A 70 -67.07 -20.62 19.94
CA VAL A 70 -66.08 -20.75 21.01
C VAL A 70 -66.76 -20.36 22.29
N GLU A 71 -67.16 -21.30 23.11
CA GLU A 71 -67.55 -21.00 24.49
C GLU A 71 -66.27 -20.56 25.22
N LEU A 72 -66.06 -19.27 25.33
CA LEU A 72 -65.11 -18.69 26.24
C LEU A 72 -65.69 -18.93 27.65
N ASP A 73 -64.98 -19.66 28.48
CA ASP A 73 -65.26 -19.85 29.89
C ASP A 73 -65.13 -18.44 30.55
N ASN A 74 -66.28 -17.81 30.85
CA ASN A 74 -66.42 -16.46 31.33
C ASN A 74 -66.24 -16.43 32.86
N ASP A 75 -65.10 -16.79 33.35
CA ASP A 75 -64.77 -16.60 34.78
C ASP A 75 -63.57 -15.63 34.98
N HIS A 76 -63.59 -14.53 34.26
CA HIS A 76 -62.80 -13.34 34.67
C HIS A 76 -63.48 -12.10 34.07
N ASP A 77 -63.99 -11.24 34.95
CA ASP A 77 -64.43 -9.88 34.71
C ASP A 77 -63.39 -9.09 33.87
N VAL A 78 -63.67 -8.93 32.57
CA VAL A 78 -62.92 -8.00 31.73
C VAL A 78 -63.62 -6.67 31.82
N ALA A 79 -63.15 -5.82 32.75
CA ALA A 79 -63.54 -4.43 32.82
C ALA A 79 -63.19 -3.68 31.53
N GLU A 80 -64.14 -2.93 31.02
CA GLU A 80 -64.00 -1.92 29.99
C GLU A 80 -62.83 -1.00 30.28
N SER A 81 -61.75 -1.10 29.51
CA SER A 81 -60.84 0.01 29.30
C SER A 81 -60.25 -0.10 27.90
N GLY A 82 -60.62 0.78 27.02
CA GLY A 82 -60.03 0.94 25.70
C GLY A 82 -58.57 1.31 25.78
N ILE A 83 -57.80 0.59 25.07
CA ILE A 83 -56.38 0.54 24.76
C ILE A 83 -55.78 -0.77 25.32
N LEU A 84 -56.06 -1.86 24.64
CA LEU A 84 -55.33 -3.11 24.86
C LEU A 84 -53.90 -2.90 24.35
N ASN A 85 -52.97 -2.96 25.28
CA ASN A 85 -51.54 -2.94 25.00
C ASN A 85 -51.19 -4.07 24.01
N ASP A 86 -50.25 -3.88 23.05
CA ASP A 86 -49.87 -4.88 22.06
C ASP A 86 -49.62 -6.28 22.61
N ASN A 87 -49.13 -6.38 23.84
CA ASN A 87 -48.93 -7.63 24.54
C ASN A 87 -50.24 -8.37 24.91
N ALA A 88 -51.30 -7.63 25.24
CA ALA A 88 -52.59 -8.22 25.54
C ALA A 88 -53.30 -8.72 24.28
N ASN A 89 -53.19 -8.02 23.18
CA ASN A 89 -53.67 -8.45 21.85
C ASN A 89 -52.95 -9.71 21.39
N GLN A 90 -51.63 -9.78 21.55
CA GLN A 90 -50.83 -10.97 21.23
C GLN A 90 -51.21 -12.19 22.09
N TRP A 91 -51.45 -11.96 23.36
CA TRP A 91 -51.87 -13.04 24.28
C TRP A 91 -53.27 -13.56 23.90
N LEU A 92 -54.22 -12.65 23.63
CA LEU A 92 -55.58 -13.01 23.23
C LEU A 92 -55.61 -13.81 21.90
N MET A 93 -54.86 -13.34 20.91
CA MET A 93 -54.72 -14.02 19.61
C MET A 93 -54.07 -15.39 19.77
N SER A 94 -53.03 -15.53 20.59
CA SER A 94 -52.36 -16.80 20.85
C SER A 94 -53.30 -17.82 21.50
N ASN A 95 -54.08 -17.42 22.54
CA ASN A 95 -55.02 -18.32 23.21
C ASN A 95 -56.20 -18.68 22.33
N MET A 96 -56.68 -17.74 21.52
CA MET A 96 -57.75 -17.99 20.54
C MET A 96 -57.29 -19.01 19.49
N TYR A 97 -56.07 -18.88 18.98
CA TYR A 97 -55.45 -19.85 18.07
C TYR A 97 -55.43 -21.28 18.64
N VAL A 98 -54.91 -21.41 19.89
CA VAL A 98 -54.84 -22.71 20.57
C VAL A 98 -56.21 -23.33 20.79
N SER A 99 -57.19 -22.52 21.19
CA SER A 99 -58.59 -22.98 21.41
C SER A 99 -59.24 -23.45 20.13
N ILE A 100 -59.04 -22.74 19.01
CA ILE A 100 -59.56 -23.12 17.69
C ILE A 100 -58.86 -24.40 17.21
N GLN A 101 -57.52 -24.50 17.36
CA GLN A 101 -56.75 -25.71 17.02
C GLN A 101 -57.32 -26.93 17.77
N GLU A 102 -57.48 -26.83 19.08
CA GLU A 102 -58.01 -27.95 19.90
C GLU A 102 -59.44 -28.32 19.54
N ALA A 103 -60.31 -27.33 19.26
CA ALA A 103 -61.68 -27.55 18.83
C ALA A 103 -61.76 -28.29 17.46
N VAL A 104 -60.90 -27.91 16.51
CA VAL A 104 -60.85 -28.54 15.20
C VAL A 104 -60.39 -29.99 15.32
N VAL A 105 -59.34 -30.25 16.07
CA VAL A 105 -58.80 -31.61 16.31
C VAL A 105 -59.82 -32.52 16.99
N LYS A 106 -60.46 -32.05 18.10
CA LYS A 106 -61.42 -32.82 18.88
C LYS A 106 -62.71 -33.09 18.14
N LYS A 107 -63.23 -32.12 17.37
CA LYS A 107 -64.56 -32.22 16.76
C LYS A 107 -64.52 -32.95 15.40
N TYR A 108 -63.40 -32.78 14.65
CA TYR A 108 -63.29 -33.22 13.28
C TYR A 108 -62.18 -34.26 13.04
N GLU A 109 -61.42 -34.62 14.08
CA GLU A 109 -60.29 -35.57 14.02
C GLU A 109 -59.19 -35.21 13.02
N VAL A 110 -59.13 -33.92 12.60
CA VAL A 110 -58.17 -33.40 11.62
C VAL A 110 -56.95 -32.86 12.34
N SER A 111 -55.83 -33.56 12.24
CA SER A 111 -54.53 -33.14 12.82
C SER A 111 -53.82 -32.13 11.93
N VAL A 112 -52.82 -31.41 12.50
CA VAL A 112 -51.96 -30.48 11.78
C VAL A 112 -51.26 -31.13 10.60
N SER A 113 -51.35 -30.57 9.42
CA SER A 113 -50.60 -31.00 8.24
C SER A 113 -49.16 -30.44 8.32
N LEU A 114 -48.24 -31.26 8.75
CA LEU A 114 -46.81 -30.84 8.84
C LEU A 114 -46.21 -30.57 7.46
N ALA A 115 -46.72 -31.17 6.38
CA ALA A 115 -46.20 -30.98 5.03
C ALA A 115 -46.62 -29.59 4.50
N ASP A 116 -47.90 -29.20 4.73
CA ASP A 116 -48.37 -27.87 4.33
C ASP A 116 -47.74 -26.75 5.16
N LEU A 117 -47.63 -26.97 6.48
CA LEU A 117 -46.91 -26.08 7.37
C LEU A 117 -45.47 -25.85 6.94
N ASP A 118 -44.76 -26.92 6.54
CA ASP A 118 -43.39 -26.89 6.04
C ASP A 118 -43.28 -26.02 4.77
N SER A 119 -44.22 -26.22 3.84
CA SER A 119 -44.29 -25.47 2.59
C SER A 119 -44.61 -24.00 2.79
N ILE A 120 -45.60 -23.69 3.61
CA ILE A 120 -46.02 -22.31 3.95
C ILE A 120 -44.91 -21.56 4.68
N TYR A 121 -44.30 -22.21 5.68
CA TYR A 121 -43.20 -21.63 6.44
C TYR A 121 -41.99 -21.33 5.58
N ARG A 122 -41.61 -22.27 4.70
CA ARG A 122 -40.53 -22.07 3.75
C ARG A 122 -40.78 -20.91 2.78
N ALA A 123 -42.03 -20.83 2.22
CA ALA A 123 -42.42 -19.74 1.33
C ALA A 123 -42.36 -18.37 2.03
N ASN A 124 -42.86 -18.29 3.28
CA ASN A 124 -42.86 -17.07 4.07
C ASN A 124 -41.43 -16.63 4.44
N LEU A 125 -40.54 -17.57 4.80
CA LEU A 125 -39.12 -17.28 5.04
C LEU A 125 -38.42 -16.75 3.80
N LEU A 126 -38.73 -17.32 2.64
CA LEU A 126 -38.16 -16.84 1.36
C LEU A 126 -38.59 -15.39 1.06
N MET A 127 -39.85 -15.02 1.33
CA MET A 127 -40.34 -13.64 1.20
C MET A 127 -39.57 -12.66 2.12
N GLU A 128 -39.13 -13.12 3.28
CA GLU A 128 -38.27 -12.37 4.21
C GLU A 128 -36.77 -12.41 3.84
N GLY A 129 -36.45 -12.98 2.68
CA GLY A 129 -35.06 -13.09 2.21
C GLY A 129 -34.24 -14.14 2.96
N ILE A 130 -34.90 -15.12 3.58
CA ILE A 130 -34.27 -16.25 4.32
C ILE A 130 -34.49 -17.52 3.50
N ASP A 131 -33.54 -17.83 2.59
CA ASP A 131 -33.58 -19.08 1.85
C ASP A 131 -32.94 -20.20 2.69
N ALA A 132 -33.76 -20.98 3.37
CA ALA A 132 -33.32 -22.02 4.27
C ALA A 132 -34.15 -23.29 4.11
N GLU A 133 -33.53 -24.44 4.31
CA GLU A 133 -34.25 -25.67 4.49
C GLU A 133 -34.84 -25.71 5.90
N VAL A 134 -36.12 -26.07 5.98
CA VAL A 134 -36.86 -26.12 7.23
C VAL A 134 -37.47 -27.49 7.43
N VAL A 135 -37.68 -27.87 8.68
CA VAL A 135 -38.39 -29.08 9.08
C VAL A 135 -39.32 -28.72 10.22
N CYS A 136 -40.61 -28.90 10.00
CA CYS A 136 -41.63 -28.64 11.00
C CYS A 136 -41.92 -29.94 11.77
N CYS A 137 -42.06 -29.83 13.10
CA CYS A 137 -42.23 -30.96 14.01
C CYS A 137 -43.33 -30.69 15.01
N ILE A 138 -43.97 -31.78 15.48
CA ILE A 138 -44.72 -31.79 16.72
C ILE A 138 -43.83 -32.33 17.82
N THR A 139 -43.72 -31.59 18.92
CA THR A 139 -42.89 -31.96 20.07
C THR A 139 -43.74 -32.10 21.32
N ASP A 140 -43.26 -32.86 22.28
CA ASP A 140 -43.86 -32.90 23.64
C ASP A 140 -43.53 -31.63 24.45
N SER A 141 -44.03 -31.56 25.66
CA SER A 141 -43.75 -30.42 26.60
C SER A 141 -42.27 -30.32 26.97
N SER A 142 -41.49 -31.39 26.80
CA SER A 142 -40.04 -31.45 27.04
C SER A 142 -39.20 -31.11 25.80
N GLY A 143 -39.84 -30.91 24.61
CA GLY A 143 -39.18 -30.64 23.34
C GLY A 143 -38.69 -31.86 22.59
N ASN A 144 -39.11 -33.08 23.00
CA ASN A 144 -38.82 -34.27 22.23
C ASN A 144 -39.75 -34.39 21.03
N ILE A 145 -39.22 -34.77 19.89
CA ILE A 145 -39.96 -34.86 18.62
C ILE A 145 -40.87 -36.09 18.61
N LEU A 146 -42.17 -35.84 18.50
CA LEU A 146 -43.20 -36.85 18.35
C LEU A 146 -43.45 -37.19 16.88
N LYS A 147 -43.50 -36.18 16.04
CA LYS A 147 -43.76 -36.26 14.59
C LYS A 147 -42.96 -35.21 13.86
N SER A 148 -42.49 -35.47 12.63
CA SER A 148 -41.77 -34.52 11.80
C SER A 148 -42.27 -34.57 10.35
N SER A 149 -42.17 -33.43 9.62
CA SER A 149 -42.53 -33.31 8.20
C SER A 149 -41.64 -34.16 7.31
N ARG A 150 -40.38 -34.34 7.70
CA ARG A 150 -39.36 -35.13 6.99
C ARG A 150 -38.50 -35.90 7.98
N ALA A 151 -37.78 -36.94 7.51
CA ALA A 151 -36.80 -37.64 8.34
C ALA A 151 -35.67 -36.65 8.75
N LEU A 152 -35.61 -36.33 10.02
CA LEU A 152 -34.52 -35.54 10.58
C LEU A 152 -33.27 -36.42 10.71
N TRP A 153 -32.34 -36.33 9.77
CA TRP A 153 -30.99 -36.80 9.94
C TRP A 153 -30.29 -35.87 10.90
N MET A 154 -30.51 -36.04 12.21
CA MET A 154 -29.86 -35.24 13.26
C MET A 154 -28.35 -35.53 13.27
N ARG A 155 -27.59 -34.87 12.43
CA ARG A 155 -26.16 -34.76 12.57
C ARG A 155 -25.81 -33.30 12.87
N GLY A 156 -25.72 -32.95 14.15
CA GLY A 156 -25.12 -31.71 14.60
C GLY A 156 -26.00 -30.83 15.47
N ASN A 157 -25.37 -30.19 16.44
CA ASN A 157 -25.93 -29.24 17.41
C ASN A 157 -26.29 -27.86 16.84
N ASP A 158 -26.29 -27.69 15.52
CA ASP A 158 -26.22 -26.38 14.84
C ASP A 158 -27.49 -25.97 14.09
N MET A 159 -28.64 -26.50 14.53
CA MET A 159 -29.93 -26.08 14.00
C MET A 159 -30.50 -24.91 14.79
N LEU A 160 -31.06 -23.89 14.10
CA LEU A 160 -31.86 -22.88 14.76
C LEU A 160 -33.27 -23.40 15.00
N LYS A 161 -33.73 -23.31 16.24
CA LYS A 161 -35.04 -23.82 16.68
C LYS A 161 -35.98 -22.64 16.91
N THR A 162 -37.21 -22.74 16.41
CA THR A 162 -38.26 -21.77 16.75
C THR A 162 -38.71 -21.97 18.20
N ARG A 163 -39.45 -20.98 18.69
CA ARG A 163 -40.18 -21.15 19.96
C ARG A 163 -41.22 -22.27 19.82
N LEU A 164 -41.62 -22.86 20.96
CA LEU A 164 -42.66 -23.83 21.02
C LEU A 164 -44.02 -23.15 20.95
N TYR A 165 -44.86 -23.56 20.00
CA TYR A 165 -46.21 -23.06 19.83
C TYR A 165 -47.21 -24.16 20.21
N PRO A 166 -47.98 -24.02 21.32
CA PRO A 166 -48.88 -25.10 21.78
C PRO A 166 -50.00 -25.31 20.76
N THR A 167 -50.36 -26.59 20.56
CA THR A 167 -51.48 -27.03 19.74
C THR A 167 -52.75 -27.31 20.55
N ASN A 168 -52.63 -27.44 21.86
CA ASN A 168 -53.73 -27.70 22.77
C ASN A 168 -53.61 -26.87 24.07
N CYS A 169 -54.74 -26.64 24.74
CA CYS A 169 -54.79 -25.86 26.00
C CYS A 169 -53.97 -26.49 27.15
N LYS A 170 -53.78 -27.78 27.14
CA LYS A 170 -52.95 -28.52 28.12
C LYS A 170 -51.44 -28.41 27.83
N ARG A 171 -51.05 -27.85 26.68
CA ARG A 171 -49.65 -27.71 26.21
C ARG A 171 -48.86 -29.02 26.21
N THR A 172 -49.53 -30.16 26.01
CA THR A 172 -48.88 -31.47 25.92
C THR A 172 -48.19 -31.69 24.60
N GLU A 173 -48.67 -30.99 23.54
CA GLU A 173 -48.09 -31.03 22.19
C GLU A 173 -47.84 -29.60 21.73
N ASN A 174 -46.69 -29.38 21.08
CA ASN A 174 -46.29 -28.08 20.59
C ASN A 174 -45.79 -28.24 19.14
N LEU A 175 -46.00 -27.21 18.32
CA LEU A 175 -45.36 -27.02 17.03
C LEU A 175 -44.01 -26.38 17.21
N GLN A 176 -43.02 -26.88 16.52
CA GLN A 176 -41.68 -26.30 16.46
C GLN A 176 -41.09 -26.51 15.05
N ALA A 177 -40.40 -25.53 14.55
CA ALA A 177 -39.63 -25.69 13.32
C ALA A 177 -38.12 -25.60 13.59
N PHE A 178 -37.39 -26.30 12.74
CA PHE A 178 -35.95 -26.34 12.72
C PHE A 178 -35.46 -25.79 11.39
N ILE A 179 -34.55 -24.80 11.43
CA ILE A 179 -33.81 -24.36 10.25
C ILE A 179 -32.54 -25.20 10.15
N VAL A 180 -32.44 -25.95 9.07
CA VAL A 180 -31.28 -26.78 8.75
C VAL A 180 -30.20 -25.93 8.08
N ASN A 181 -28.94 -26.09 8.48
CA ASN A 181 -27.78 -25.34 7.93
C ASN A 181 -27.92 -23.79 7.97
N PRO A 182 -28.17 -23.19 9.16
CA PRO A 182 -28.34 -21.74 9.27
C PRO A 182 -27.10 -20.93 8.87
N TYR A 183 -25.91 -21.58 8.79
CA TYR A 183 -24.66 -20.92 8.44
C TYR A 183 -24.72 -20.25 7.08
N TRP A 184 -25.30 -20.89 6.06
CA TRP A 184 -25.38 -20.34 4.73
C TRP A 184 -26.19 -19.04 4.71
N VAL A 185 -27.33 -19.03 5.39
CA VAL A 185 -28.20 -17.86 5.50
C VAL A 185 -27.52 -16.71 6.26
N ILE A 186 -26.80 -17.04 7.34
CA ILE A 186 -26.04 -16.04 8.11
C ILE A 186 -24.92 -15.47 7.24
N PHE A 187 -24.16 -16.33 6.52
CA PHE A 187 -23.12 -15.87 5.60
C PHE A 187 -23.66 -14.97 4.49
N GLN A 188 -24.80 -15.30 3.91
CA GLN A 188 -25.44 -14.48 2.87
C GLN A 188 -25.74 -13.08 3.37
N LYS A 189 -26.28 -12.94 4.59
CA LYS A 189 -26.53 -11.63 5.23
C LYS A 189 -25.25 -10.86 5.54
N MET A 190 -24.14 -11.54 5.76
CA MET A 190 -22.85 -10.96 6.11
C MET A 190 -21.94 -10.72 4.91
N THR A 191 -22.29 -11.17 3.70
CA THR A 191 -21.40 -11.19 2.51
C THR A 191 -20.81 -9.81 2.21
N LEU A 192 -21.64 -8.76 2.13
CA LEU A 192 -21.19 -7.41 1.84
C LEU A 192 -20.19 -6.91 2.88
N LEU A 193 -20.46 -7.23 4.11
CA LEU A 193 -19.67 -6.83 5.28
C LEU A 193 -18.33 -7.58 5.32
N LEU A 194 -18.34 -8.87 4.96
CA LEU A 194 -17.12 -9.68 4.81
C LEU A 194 -16.23 -9.15 3.69
N ILE A 195 -16.82 -8.81 2.54
CA ILE A 195 -16.09 -8.20 1.42
C ILE A 195 -15.43 -6.88 1.87
N ALA A 196 -16.20 -6.02 2.55
CA ALA A 196 -15.69 -4.74 3.05
C ALA A 196 -14.51 -4.91 4.03
N THR A 197 -14.56 -5.92 4.93
CA THR A 197 -13.45 -6.21 5.85
C THR A 197 -12.20 -6.69 5.13
N VAL A 198 -12.36 -7.56 4.11
CA VAL A 198 -11.23 -8.04 3.31
C VAL A 198 -10.58 -6.89 2.54
N ILE A 199 -11.36 -6.02 1.92
CA ILE A 199 -10.84 -4.84 1.21
C ILE A 199 -10.08 -3.93 2.18
N MET A 200 -10.65 -3.64 3.34
CA MET A 200 -10.01 -2.82 4.37
C MET A 200 -8.69 -3.43 4.84
N MET A 201 -8.64 -4.75 5.01
CA MET A 201 -7.41 -5.46 5.40
C MET A 201 -6.32 -5.34 4.33
N ILE A 202 -6.67 -5.51 3.05
CA ILE A 202 -5.74 -5.34 1.93
C ILE A 202 -5.17 -3.92 1.90
N LEU A 203 -6.02 -2.89 2.10
CA LEU A 203 -5.58 -1.50 2.14
C LEU A 203 -4.62 -1.23 3.30
N ILE A 204 -4.88 -1.76 4.49
CA ILE A 204 -4.00 -1.60 5.66
C ILE A 204 -2.64 -2.25 5.40
N ILE A 205 -2.62 -3.48 4.89
CA ILE A 205 -1.38 -4.18 4.54
C ILE A 205 -0.60 -3.40 3.47
N GLY A 206 -1.29 -2.93 2.43
CA GLY A 206 -0.70 -2.10 1.38
C GLY A 206 -0.05 -0.82 1.92
N CYS A 207 -0.75 -0.13 2.82
CA CYS A 207 -0.24 1.08 3.48
C CYS A 207 1.02 0.80 4.32
N ILE A 208 1.04 -0.30 5.08
CA ILE A 208 2.20 -0.69 5.90
C ILE A 208 3.40 -1.02 5.01
N VAL A 209 3.20 -1.81 3.95
CA VAL A 209 4.28 -2.14 3.00
C VAL A 209 4.84 -0.88 2.34
N TYR A 210 3.97 0.06 1.97
CA TYR A 210 4.37 1.35 1.41
C TYR A 210 5.19 2.18 2.41
N GLN A 211 4.76 2.28 3.67
CA GLN A 211 5.51 2.97 4.73
C GLN A 211 6.89 2.35 4.98
N ILE A 212 6.98 1.01 5.03
CA ILE A 212 8.25 0.30 5.20
C ILE A 212 9.22 0.65 4.06
N ARG A 213 8.74 0.70 2.81
CA ARG A 213 9.56 1.09 1.66
C ARG A 213 10.06 2.52 1.76
N ILE A 214 9.20 3.46 2.20
CA ILE A 214 9.60 4.86 2.42
C ILE A 214 10.68 4.96 3.48
N ILE A 215 10.48 4.32 4.64
CA ILE A 215 11.45 4.34 5.75
C ILE A 215 12.79 3.73 5.31
N ALA A 216 12.76 2.60 4.60
CA ALA A 216 13.97 1.97 4.08
C ALA A 216 14.74 2.89 3.11
N ARG A 217 14.01 3.62 2.24
CA ARG A 217 14.60 4.60 1.33
C ARG A 217 15.20 5.79 2.09
N GLN A 218 14.46 6.33 3.07
CA GLN A 218 14.94 7.43 3.91
C GLN A 218 16.20 7.04 4.70
N ASN A 219 16.23 5.85 5.30
CA ASN A 219 17.39 5.35 6.03
C ASN A 219 18.60 5.17 5.10
N LYS A 220 18.40 4.72 3.86
CA LYS A 220 19.48 4.64 2.87
C LYS A 220 20.05 6.03 2.56
N ILE A 221 19.18 7.01 2.31
CA ILE A 221 19.60 8.40 2.04
C ILE A 221 20.32 9.01 3.25
N ALA A 222 19.78 8.81 4.46
CA ALA A 222 20.39 9.30 5.69
C ALA A 222 21.80 8.72 5.90
N LYS A 223 21.97 7.41 5.66
CA LYS A 223 23.27 6.75 5.76
C LYS A 223 24.27 7.28 4.72
N ILE A 224 23.84 7.45 3.47
CA ILE A 224 24.68 8.01 2.41
C ILE A 224 25.13 9.43 2.79
N ARG A 225 24.23 10.25 3.36
CA ARG A 225 24.54 11.61 3.83
C ARG A 225 25.52 11.60 5.01
N GLU A 226 25.39 10.67 5.91
CA GLU A 226 26.30 10.47 7.05
C GLU A 226 27.69 10.07 6.56
N ASP A 227 27.79 9.03 5.71
CA ASP A 227 29.06 8.57 5.12
C ASP A 227 29.79 9.70 4.36
N PHE A 228 29.02 10.53 3.63
CA PHE A 228 29.55 11.73 2.97
C PHE A 228 30.11 12.75 3.95
N SER A 229 29.35 13.07 5.02
CA SER A 229 29.82 14.02 6.03
C SER A 229 31.12 13.57 6.68
N TYR A 230 31.24 12.29 6.98
CA TYR A 230 32.49 11.71 7.49
C TYR A 230 33.64 11.81 6.48
N ALA A 231 33.41 11.50 5.22
CA ALA A 231 34.42 11.60 4.17
C ALA A 231 34.87 13.06 3.97
N LEU A 232 33.93 14.00 3.92
CA LEU A 232 34.22 15.44 3.80
C LEU A 232 35.10 15.94 4.96
N ILE A 233 34.69 15.60 6.20
CA ILE A 233 35.44 16.00 7.39
C ILE A 233 36.86 15.39 7.36
N HIS A 234 37.00 14.14 6.95
CA HIS A 234 38.29 13.45 6.83
C HIS A 234 39.21 14.16 5.83
N ASP A 235 38.70 14.48 4.63
CA ASP A 235 39.49 15.07 3.58
C ASP A 235 39.78 16.56 3.80
N MET A 236 38.95 17.25 4.60
CA MET A 236 39.28 18.60 5.12
C MET A 236 40.33 18.53 6.25
N LYS A 237 40.33 17.47 7.06
CA LYS A 237 41.28 17.33 8.17
C LYS A 237 42.73 17.22 7.69
N THR A 238 42.96 16.54 6.56
CA THR A 238 44.30 16.32 6.00
C THR A 238 45.00 17.64 5.63
N PRO A 239 44.47 18.54 4.78
CA PRO A 239 45.05 19.82 4.45
C PRO A 239 45.18 20.73 5.70
N ILE A 240 44.18 20.74 6.58
CA ILE A 240 44.25 21.50 7.83
C ILE A 240 45.41 21.01 8.68
N SER A 241 45.61 19.69 8.81
CA SER A 241 46.74 19.14 9.59
C SER A 241 48.09 19.46 8.96
N SER A 242 48.18 19.41 7.61
CA SER A 242 49.40 19.81 6.84
C SER A 242 49.73 21.29 7.08
N ILE A 243 48.74 22.15 7.04
CA ILE A 243 48.90 23.60 7.31
C ILE A 243 49.37 23.83 8.72
N LEU A 244 48.72 23.22 9.73
CA LEU A 244 49.11 23.36 11.13
C LEU A 244 50.55 22.87 11.38
N MET A 245 50.93 21.69 10.84
CA MET A 245 52.27 21.17 10.93
C MET A 245 53.30 22.09 10.29
N GLY A 246 52.98 22.63 9.10
CA GLY A 246 53.87 23.57 8.41
C GLY A 246 54.09 24.87 9.19
N ILE A 247 53.01 25.42 9.79
CA ILE A 247 53.08 26.59 10.67
C ILE A 247 53.99 26.30 11.89
N GLN A 248 53.79 25.14 12.55
CA GLN A 248 54.62 24.72 13.70
C GLN A 248 56.09 24.63 13.32
N ILE A 249 56.40 24.10 12.12
CA ILE A 249 57.79 24.04 11.63
C ILE A 249 58.37 25.46 11.46
N LEU A 250 57.60 26.41 10.92
CA LEU A 250 58.02 27.79 10.76
C LEU A 250 58.24 28.48 12.11
N GLU A 251 57.37 28.23 13.10
CA GLU A 251 57.51 28.79 14.46
C GLU A 251 58.77 28.34 15.17
N THR A 252 59.33 27.16 14.85
CA THR A 252 60.58 26.69 15.47
C THR A 252 61.83 27.47 15.05
N GLY A 253 61.72 28.37 14.04
CA GLY A 253 62.84 29.15 13.49
C GLY A 253 63.93 28.32 12.79
N LYS A 254 63.82 26.99 12.75
CA LYS A 254 64.86 26.08 12.18
C LYS A 254 65.09 26.27 10.68
N LEU A 255 64.16 26.90 10.00
CA LEU A 255 64.20 27.15 8.56
C LEU A 255 64.71 28.59 8.22
N ASP A 256 64.95 29.45 9.21
CA ASP A 256 65.39 30.82 8.97
C ASP A 256 66.77 30.89 8.28
N THR A 257 67.62 29.91 8.53
CA THR A 257 68.91 29.71 7.88
C THR A 257 68.87 29.00 6.52
N ARG A 258 67.66 28.59 6.05
CA ARG A 258 67.48 27.78 4.84
C ARG A 258 66.33 28.36 3.97
N PRO A 259 66.55 29.51 3.29
CA PRO A 259 65.49 30.26 2.59
C PRO A 259 64.77 29.43 1.53
N GLU A 260 65.46 28.53 0.81
CA GLU A 260 64.83 27.66 -0.22
C GLU A 260 63.81 26.69 0.39
N LYS A 261 64.16 26.05 1.53
CA LYS A 261 63.25 25.13 2.21
C LYS A 261 62.06 25.84 2.82
N ARG A 262 62.27 27.08 3.31
CA ARG A 262 61.24 27.95 3.82
C ARG A 262 60.26 28.33 2.71
N ALA A 263 60.78 28.74 1.54
CA ALA A 263 59.96 29.06 0.37
C ALA A 263 59.13 27.85 -0.11
N LYS A 264 59.75 26.67 -0.17
CA LYS A 264 59.04 25.43 -0.53
C LYS A 264 57.91 25.12 0.45
N LEU A 265 58.16 25.28 1.76
CA LEU A 265 57.12 25.06 2.77
C LEU A 265 55.96 26.09 2.62
N PHE A 266 56.21 27.35 2.37
CA PHE A 266 55.19 28.34 2.11
C PHE A 266 54.35 27.95 0.86
N HIS A 267 54.98 27.44 -0.18
CA HIS A 267 54.27 26.97 -1.38
C HIS A 267 53.31 25.83 -1.05
N ILE A 268 53.78 24.81 -0.28
CA ILE A 268 52.93 23.70 0.17
C ILE A 268 51.77 24.23 1.02
N LEU A 269 51.97 25.15 1.95
CA LEU A 269 50.90 25.73 2.77
C LEU A 269 49.88 26.49 1.96
N LYS A 270 50.36 27.21 0.93
CA LYS A 270 49.48 27.92 0.00
C LYS A 270 48.64 26.92 -0.83
N ASP A 271 49.27 25.92 -1.41
CA ASP A 271 48.60 24.92 -2.21
C ASP A 271 47.51 24.18 -1.41
N GLU A 272 47.81 23.79 -0.17
CA GLU A 272 46.83 23.15 0.72
C GLU A 272 45.68 24.08 1.10
N SER A 273 45.94 25.37 1.30
CA SER A 273 44.91 26.38 1.57
C SER A 273 43.99 26.62 0.36
N GLU A 274 44.58 26.73 -0.83
CA GLU A 274 43.80 26.81 -2.11
C GLU A 274 42.99 25.56 -2.37
N HIS A 275 43.53 24.38 -2.07
CA HIS A 275 42.79 23.11 -2.15
C HIS A 275 41.57 23.09 -1.23
N LEU A 276 41.74 23.54 0.01
CA LEU A 276 40.64 23.62 0.97
C LEU A 276 39.56 24.59 0.55
N LEU A 277 39.95 25.76 0.01
CA LEU A 277 39.03 26.75 -0.52
C LEU A 277 38.19 26.18 -1.68
N ALA A 278 38.87 25.57 -2.67
CA ALA A 278 38.20 24.94 -3.81
C ALA A 278 37.21 23.84 -3.38
N LEU A 279 37.55 23.07 -2.33
CA LEU A 279 36.65 22.07 -1.79
C LEU A 279 35.38 22.68 -1.19
N THR A 280 35.53 23.76 -0.39
CA THR A 280 34.38 24.46 0.20
C THR A 280 33.49 25.12 -0.85
N GLU A 281 34.07 25.74 -1.88
CA GLU A 281 33.35 26.31 -3.01
C GLU A 281 32.57 25.25 -3.77
N LYS A 282 33.17 24.09 -4.02
CA LYS A 282 32.49 22.96 -4.69
C LYS A 282 31.27 22.46 -3.93
N VAL A 283 31.36 22.33 -2.61
CA VAL A 283 30.22 21.96 -1.76
C VAL A 283 29.11 23.00 -1.78
N LEU A 284 29.49 24.29 -1.70
CA LEU A 284 28.55 25.39 -1.72
C LEU A 284 27.81 25.48 -3.08
N THR A 285 28.56 25.37 -4.18
CA THR A 285 28.01 25.39 -5.53
C THR A 285 27.04 24.25 -5.75
N LEU A 286 27.41 23.04 -5.33
CA LEU A 286 26.50 21.89 -5.40
C LEU A 286 25.21 22.11 -4.60
N SER A 287 25.30 22.72 -3.43
CA SER A 287 24.11 23.07 -2.63
C SER A 287 23.20 24.09 -3.31
N LYS A 288 23.80 25.09 -4.01
CA LYS A 288 23.04 26.08 -4.77
C LYS A 288 22.38 25.48 -6.01
N LEU A 289 23.08 24.60 -6.74
CA LEU A 289 22.54 23.88 -7.90
C LEU A 289 21.33 23.04 -7.51
N GLU A 290 21.40 22.29 -6.42
CA GLU A 290 20.30 21.46 -5.94
C GLU A 290 19.03 22.23 -5.56
N ASN A 291 19.20 23.45 -5.06
CA ASN A 291 18.07 24.30 -4.68
C ASN A 291 17.53 25.14 -5.85
N HIS A 292 17.98 24.87 -7.09
CA HIS A 292 17.65 25.67 -8.27
C HIS A 292 17.85 27.19 -8.04
N GLN A 293 18.86 27.54 -7.23
CA GLN A 293 19.17 28.95 -6.85
C GLN A 293 20.27 29.55 -7.70
N LEU A 294 20.74 28.85 -8.75
CA LEU A 294 21.77 29.35 -9.66
C LEU A 294 21.13 30.03 -10.87
N ASN A 295 21.48 31.29 -11.05
CA ASN A 295 21.23 32.00 -12.31
C ASN A 295 22.42 31.76 -13.22
N LEU A 296 22.22 31.00 -14.31
CA LEU A 296 23.25 30.78 -15.32
C LEU A 296 23.41 31.98 -16.21
N PHE A 297 24.65 32.35 -16.48
CA PHE A 297 25.00 33.35 -17.47
C PHE A 297 25.43 32.67 -18.75
N ARG A 298 24.45 32.36 -19.62
CA ARG A 298 24.72 31.65 -20.88
C ARG A 298 25.29 32.63 -21.92
N GLU A 299 26.43 32.32 -22.48
CA GLU A 299 27.11 33.06 -23.52
C GLU A 299 27.65 32.13 -24.63
N MET A 300 27.97 32.67 -25.78
CA MET A 300 28.59 31.89 -26.85
C MET A 300 30.06 31.65 -26.52
N LEU A 301 30.41 30.37 -26.32
CA LEU A 301 31.73 29.94 -25.87
C LEU A 301 32.48 29.26 -27.02
N SER A 302 33.77 29.49 -27.13
CA SER A 302 34.68 28.70 -28.00
C SER A 302 35.08 27.43 -27.24
N LEU A 303 34.59 26.29 -27.73
CA LEU A 303 34.95 24.97 -27.17
C LEU A 303 36.43 24.70 -27.28
N ARG A 304 37.06 25.08 -28.44
CA ARG A 304 38.48 24.86 -28.65
C ARG A 304 39.32 25.55 -27.58
N SER A 305 39.12 26.85 -27.36
CA SER A 305 39.91 27.59 -26.37
C SER A 305 39.73 27.01 -24.96
N MET A 306 38.48 26.67 -24.58
CA MET A 306 38.19 26.06 -23.27
C MET A 306 38.86 24.71 -23.07
N LEU A 307 38.83 23.87 -24.10
CA LEU A 307 39.42 22.54 -24.03
C LEU A 307 40.95 22.56 -24.06
N ASP A 308 41.57 23.46 -24.85
CA ASP A 308 43.04 23.66 -24.88
C ASP A 308 43.54 24.06 -23.49
N ASP A 309 42.88 24.98 -22.77
CA ASP A 309 43.19 25.34 -21.39
C ASP A 309 43.13 24.14 -20.43
N LEU A 310 42.08 23.31 -20.56
CA LEU A 310 41.90 22.12 -19.73
C LEU A 310 42.98 21.07 -20.02
N ILE A 311 43.30 20.84 -21.30
CA ILE A 311 44.33 19.90 -21.72
C ILE A 311 45.70 20.31 -21.19
N GLU A 312 46.06 21.59 -21.29
CA GLU A 312 47.30 22.12 -20.75
C GLU A 312 47.37 21.88 -19.23
N LYS A 313 46.33 22.27 -18.50
CA LYS A 313 46.21 22.11 -17.05
C LYS A 313 46.37 20.64 -16.62
N PHE A 314 45.65 19.71 -17.26
CA PHE A 314 45.67 18.31 -16.86
C PHE A 314 46.94 17.58 -17.33
N SER A 315 47.50 17.95 -18.48
CA SER A 315 48.78 17.40 -18.95
C SER A 315 49.95 17.77 -18.04
N ALA A 316 49.93 18.99 -17.47
CA ALA A 316 50.96 19.47 -16.53
C ALA A 316 50.85 18.82 -15.14
N LYS A 317 49.60 18.44 -14.74
CA LYS A 317 49.32 17.93 -13.37
C LYS A 317 49.36 16.39 -13.26
N ALA A 318 49.26 15.69 -14.40
CA ALA A 318 49.09 14.23 -14.40
C ALA A 318 50.37 13.51 -14.01
N ASP A 319 50.25 12.57 -13.04
CA ASP A 319 51.39 11.70 -12.59
C ASP A 319 51.65 10.54 -13.54
N LYS A 320 50.88 10.38 -14.62
CA LYS A 320 50.96 9.32 -15.62
C LYS A 320 50.72 9.88 -17.04
N PRO A 321 51.14 9.12 -18.08
CA PRO A 321 50.93 9.54 -19.46
C PRO A 321 49.45 9.71 -19.82
N VAL A 322 49.08 10.90 -20.25
CA VAL A 322 47.74 11.23 -20.75
C VAL A 322 47.82 11.65 -22.21
N HIS A 323 47.04 11.00 -23.08
CA HIS A 323 46.98 11.33 -24.50
C HIS A 323 45.61 11.90 -24.84
N PHE A 324 45.57 13.19 -25.16
CA PHE A 324 44.37 13.86 -25.62
C PHE A 324 44.26 13.85 -27.14
N SER A 325 43.03 13.69 -27.64
CA SER A 325 42.68 13.98 -29.05
C SER A 325 41.39 14.79 -29.11
N LEU A 326 41.35 15.76 -30.02
CA LEU A 326 40.19 16.65 -30.24
C LEU A 326 39.65 16.46 -31.65
N ALA A 327 38.33 16.26 -31.75
CA ALA A 327 37.59 16.18 -33.02
C ALA A 327 36.33 17.06 -32.91
N LEU A 328 36.49 18.38 -33.12
CA LEU A 328 35.41 19.35 -32.91
C LEU A 328 34.75 19.69 -34.27
N GLU A 329 33.52 19.19 -34.47
CA GLU A 329 32.65 19.58 -35.60
C GLU A 329 31.86 20.88 -35.22
N ALA A 330 31.41 20.98 -33.97
CA ALA A 330 30.84 22.19 -33.40
C ALA A 330 31.93 22.92 -32.60
N GLU A 331 32.36 24.09 -33.08
CA GLU A 331 33.42 24.87 -32.41
C GLU A 331 32.91 25.76 -31.31
N THR A 332 31.60 26.06 -31.30
CA THR A 332 30.97 26.96 -30.33
C THR A 332 29.77 26.27 -29.68
N VAL A 333 29.43 26.71 -28.45
CA VAL A 333 28.27 26.25 -27.68
C VAL A 333 27.72 27.43 -26.86
N VAL A 334 26.41 27.50 -26.65
CA VAL A 334 25.78 28.52 -25.79
C VAL A 334 25.56 27.92 -24.41
N ALA A 335 26.39 28.31 -23.43
CA ALA A 335 26.36 27.79 -22.08
C ALA A 335 26.96 28.78 -21.09
N ASP A 336 26.86 28.49 -19.80
CA ASP A 336 27.64 29.17 -18.78
C ASP A 336 29.06 28.60 -18.78
N GLY A 337 30.05 29.45 -19.10
CA GLY A 337 31.42 29.03 -19.32
C GLY A 337 32.10 28.44 -18.10
N GLU A 338 31.82 28.95 -16.92
CA GLU A 338 32.41 28.52 -15.66
C GLU A 338 31.90 27.12 -15.27
N PHE A 339 30.58 26.94 -15.29
CA PHE A 339 29.96 25.67 -14.94
C PHE A 339 30.23 24.58 -15.98
N LEU A 340 30.21 24.89 -17.27
CA LEU A 340 30.51 23.92 -18.32
C LEU A 340 31.98 23.48 -18.26
N LYS A 341 32.91 24.43 -18.06
CA LYS A 341 34.35 24.15 -17.92
C LYS A 341 34.60 23.23 -16.72
N GLU A 342 33.96 23.48 -15.59
CA GLU A 342 34.10 22.66 -14.40
C GLU A 342 33.43 21.27 -14.59
N ALA A 343 32.32 21.17 -15.29
CA ALA A 343 31.69 19.87 -15.62
C ALA A 343 32.61 19.01 -16.48
N ILE A 344 33.18 19.56 -17.55
CA ILE A 344 34.14 18.87 -18.40
C ILE A 344 35.41 18.50 -17.62
N SER A 345 35.92 19.41 -16.78
CA SER A 345 37.06 19.18 -15.87
C SER A 345 36.82 17.97 -14.96
N ASN A 346 35.61 17.83 -14.40
CA ASN A 346 35.27 16.64 -13.58
C ASN A 346 35.25 15.34 -14.38
N LEU A 347 34.84 15.35 -15.65
CA LEU A 347 34.89 14.18 -16.52
C LEU A 347 36.32 13.78 -16.89
N ILE A 348 37.18 14.75 -17.20
CA ILE A 348 38.60 14.54 -17.47
C ILE A 348 39.33 14.00 -16.22
N ASP A 349 39.09 14.60 -15.05
CA ASP A 349 39.65 14.12 -13.79
C ASP A 349 39.25 12.69 -13.48
N ASN A 350 38.00 12.32 -13.71
CA ASN A 350 37.52 10.95 -13.59
C ASN A 350 38.22 10.01 -14.59
N ALA A 351 38.37 10.39 -15.85
CA ALA A 351 39.07 9.61 -16.86
C ALA A 351 40.51 9.28 -16.41
N ILE A 352 41.23 10.30 -15.93
CA ILE A 352 42.59 10.13 -15.42
C ILE A 352 42.62 9.25 -14.19
N LYS A 353 41.74 9.50 -13.26
CA LYS A 353 41.67 8.84 -11.96
C LYS A 353 41.34 7.37 -12.05
N TYR A 354 40.40 7.02 -12.93
CA TYR A 354 39.88 5.65 -13.09
C TYR A 354 40.50 4.93 -14.30
N SER A 355 41.68 5.31 -14.70
CA SER A 355 42.48 4.62 -15.74
C SER A 355 43.65 3.85 -15.13
N LYS A 356 44.25 2.96 -15.95
CA LYS A 356 45.42 2.14 -15.59
C LYS A 356 46.71 2.96 -15.66
N GLU A 357 47.77 2.45 -16.19
CA GLU A 357 49.11 3.09 -16.26
C GLU A 357 49.15 4.28 -17.21
N SER A 358 48.25 4.32 -18.19
CA SER A 358 48.10 5.44 -19.13
C SER A 358 46.63 5.62 -19.49
N VAL A 359 46.25 6.80 -19.99
CA VAL A 359 44.90 7.07 -20.45
C VAL A 359 44.90 7.76 -21.80
N LYS A 360 43.95 7.36 -22.64
CA LYS A 360 43.60 8.07 -23.88
C LYS A 360 42.24 8.71 -23.68
N ILE A 361 42.16 10.02 -23.83
CA ILE A 361 40.94 10.82 -23.69
C ILE A 361 40.63 11.47 -25.04
N ASN A 362 39.50 11.07 -25.65
CA ASN A 362 39.06 11.66 -26.92
C ASN A 362 37.88 12.57 -26.62
N ILE A 363 37.96 13.83 -26.97
CA ILE A 363 36.90 14.79 -26.84
C ILE A 363 36.41 15.17 -28.24
N SER A 364 35.13 14.96 -28.49
CA SER A 364 34.49 15.35 -29.74
C SER A 364 33.27 16.20 -29.49
N SER A 365 32.98 17.06 -30.47
CA SER A 365 31.74 17.84 -30.48
C SER A 365 31.01 17.64 -31.79
N SER A 366 29.70 17.59 -31.73
CA SER A 366 28.80 17.57 -32.88
C SER A 366 27.56 18.42 -32.57
N SER A 367 26.77 18.69 -33.57
CA SER A 367 25.58 19.51 -33.45
C SER A 367 24.44 18.91 -34.24
N ASP A 368 23.30 18.71 -33.60
CA ASP A 368 22.07 18.32 -34.28
C ASP A 368 21.09 19.52 -34.38
N ALA A 369 19.87 19.28 -34.82
CA ALA A 369 18.86 20.35 -34.97
C ALA A 369 18.53 21.06 -33.66
N ASN A 370 18.62 20.37 -32.51
CA ASN A 370 18.12 20.86 -31.24
C ASN A 370 19.20 21.01 -30.15
N HIS A 371 20.34 20.33 -30.30
CA HIS A 371 21.38 20.25 -29.30
C HIS A 371 22.77 20.41 -29.85
N ASP A 372 23.66 20.98 -29.06
CA ASP A 372 25.09 20.82 -29.18
C ASP A 372 25.52 19.68 -28.27
N ILE A 373 26.33 18.74 -28.80
CA ILE A 373 26.71 17.51 -28.14
C ILE A 373 28.20 17.50 -27.91
N ILE A 374 28.66 17.31 -26.69
CA ILE A 374 30.07 17.14 -26.33
C ILE A 374 30.28 15.75 -25.81
N ASN A 375 31.09 14.95 -26.44
CA ASN A 375 31.43 13.57 -26.03
C ASN A 375 32.84 13.53 -25.45
N ILE A 376 32.97 12.91 -24.29
CA ILE A 376 34.23 12.68 -23.60
C ILE A 376 34.39 11.17 -23.42
N TYR A 377 35.29 10.57 -24.19
CA TYR A 377 35.62 9.16 -24.19
C TYR A 377 36.93 8.90 -23.46
N ASP A 378 37.00 7.87 -22.62
CA ASP A 378 38.21 7.37 -21.98
C ASP A 378 38.33 5.84 -22.12
N ASN A 379 39.56 5.33 -22.21
CA ASN A 379 39.89 3.92 -22.21
C ASN A 379 40.20 3.38 -20.81
N GLY A 380 39.50 3.87 -19.78
CA GLY A 380 39.68 3.50 -18.39
C GLY A 380 39.11 2.14 -18.02
N ILE A 381 38.78 1.96 -16.76
CA ILE A 381 38.23 0.70 -16.22
C ILE A 381 36.76 0.45 -16.59
N GLY A 382 36.08 1.43 -17.19
CA GLY A 382 34.67 1.35 -17.53
C GLY A 382 33.75 1.28 -16.29
N ILE A 383 32.43 1.25 -16.54
CA ILE A 383 31.39 1.28 -15.49
C ILE A 383 30.42 0.13 -15.70
N PRO A 384 30.22 -0.75 -14.71
CA PRO A 384 29.24 -1.83 -14.79
C PRO A 384 27.84 -1.33 -15.10
N GLN A 385 27.11 -2.03 -15.97
CA GLN A 385 25.77 -1.62 -16.43
C GLN A 385 24.78 -1.39 -15.29
N LYS A 386 24.86 -2.18 -14.21
CA LYS A 386 24.04 -2.03 -13.00
C LYS A 386 24.24 -0.71 -12.25
N ASP A 387 25.44 -0.10 -12.41
CA ASP A 387 25.83 1.12 -11.72
C ASP A 387 25.61 2.38 -12.57
N GLN A 388 25.54 2.28 -13.91
CA GLN A 388 25.45 3.41 -14.83
C GLN A 388 24.28 4.37 -14.54
N LYS A 389 23.14 3.86 -14.07
CA LYS A 389 22.00 4.71 -13.68
C LYS A 389 22.20 5.42 -12.35
N LYS A 390 23.09 4.92 -11.49
CA LYS A 390 23.28 5.40 -10.11
C LYS A 390 24.49 6.30 -9.94
N ILE A 391 25.45 6.27 -10.88
CA ILE A 391 26.69 7.06 -10.75
C ILE A 391 26.44 8.57 -10.72
N PHE A 392 25.29 9.03 -11.20
CA PHE A 392 24.88 10.43 -11.14
C PHE A 392 24.16 10.77 -9.83
N GLU A 393 23.74 9.75 -9.03
CA GLU A 393 23.18 10.00 -7.71
C GLU A 393 24.27 10.54 -6.78
N LYS A 394 23.87 11.46 -5.88
CA LYS A 394 24.80 12.04 -4.90
C LYS A 394 25.45 10.97 -4.06
N PHE A 395 26.78 11.07 -3.90
CA PHE A 395 27.59 10.20 -3.04
C PHE A 395 27.67 8.73 -3.49
N GLU A 396 27.09 8.39 -4.64
CA GLU A 396 27.23 7.04 -5.18
C GLU A 396 28.59 6.87 -5.87
N ARG A 397 29.17 5.67 -5.69
CA ARG A 397 30.40 5.23 -6.36
C ARG A 397 30.15 3.87 -6.95
N ALA A 398 30.69 3.61 -8.13
CA ALA A 398 30.55 2.31 -8.78
C ALA A 398 30.97 1.16 -7.85
N SER A 399 30.24 0.07 -7.87
CA SER A 399 30.44 -1.08 -6.98
C SER A 399 31.84 -1.71 -7.11
N ALA A 400 32.43 -1.66 -8.30
CA ALA A 400 33.79 -2.12 -8.54
C ALA A 400 34.85 -1.38 -7.70
N ILE A 401 34.60 -0.10 -7.38
CA ILE A 401 35.52 0.74 -6.62
C ILE A 401 35.34 0.52 -5.10
N LYS A 402 34.13 0.17 -4.65
CA LYS A 402 33.83 -0.13 -3.23
C LYS A 402 34.57 -1.39 -2.71
N GLN A 403 34.99 -2.27 -3.62
CA GLN A 403 35.68 -3.53 -3.24
C GLN A 403 37.20 -3.36 -3.01
N THR A 404 37.83 -2.30 -3.51
CA THR A 404 39.25 -2.02 -3.29
C THR A 404 39.45 -1.37 -1.93
N ARG A 405 39.55 -2.19 -0.89
CA ARG A 405 39.59 -1.79 0.54
C ARG A 405 40.82 -1.02 1.03
N LYS A 406 41.90 -0.90 0.22
CA LYS A 406 43.09 -0.12 0.60
C LYS A 406 43.68 0.54 -0.65
N GLY A 407 43.57 1.86 -0.75
CA GLY A 407 44.31 2.66 -1.75
C GLY A 407 43.61 2.95 -3.06
N GLY A 408 42.29 2.80 -3.17
CA GLY A 408 41.55 3.27 -4.35
C GLY A 408 41.53 4.81 -4.44
N PRO A 409 41.41 5.37 -5.65
CA PRO A 409 41.47 6.83 -5.83
C PRO A 409 40.46 7.55 -4.93
N SER A 410 40.94 8.56 -4.17
CA SER A 410 40.14 9.36 -3.25
C SER A 410 39.13 10.21 -4.02
N GLY A 411 37.88 10.32 -3.54
CA GLY A 411 36.86 11.19 -4.16
C GLY A 411 35.47 11.01 -3.53
N PHE A 412 34.77 12.12 -3.42
CA PHE A 412 33.49 12.24 -2.71
C PHE A 412 32.28 11.65 -3.45
N GLY A 413 32.41 11.19 -4.70
CA GLY A 413 31.26 10.85 -5.52
C GLY A 413 30.38 12.05 -5.87
N LEU A 414 30.97 13.26 -5.83
CA LEU A 414 30.28 14.51 -6.18
C LEU A 414 30.48 14.93 -7.62
N GLY A 415 31.59 14.50 -8.28
CA GLY A 415 31.96 14.98 -9.61
C GLY A 415 30.92 14.71 -10.67
N LEU A 416 30.43 13.45 -10.75
CA LEU A 416 29.40 13.08 -11.74
C LEU A 416 28.02 13.64 -11.38
N ASN A 417 27.71 13.78 -10.08
CA ASN A 417 26.48 14.47 -9.67
C ASN A 417 26.55 15.95 -10.04
N TYR A 418 27.71 16.59 -9.88
CA TYR A 418 27.92 17.97 -10.32
C TYR A 418 27.67 18.12 -11.85
N VAL A 419 28.24 17.22 -12.65
CA VAL A 419 27.99 17.19 -14.11
C VAL A 419 26.49 17.10 -14.40
N TYR A 420 25.80 16.18 -13.72
CA TYR A 420 24.35 16.01 -13.90
C TYR A 420 23.58 17.31 -13.54
N GLN A 421 23.88 17.93 -12.40
CA GLN A 421 23.21 19.16 -11.94
C GLN A 421 23.50 20.36 -12.86
N VAL A 422 24.72 20.50 -13.37
CA VAL A 422 25.08 21.51 -14.36
C VAL A 422 24.30 21.31 -15.65
N MET A 423 24.21 20.06 -16.14
CA MET A 423 23.44 19.79 -17.34
C MET A 423 21.94 20.04 -17.15
N GLU A 424 21.38 19.66 -15.99
CA GLU A 424 19.98 19.94 -15.63
C GLU A 424 19.71 21.45 -15.54
N ALA A 425 20.62 22.21 -14.94
CA ALA A 425 20.51 23.68 -14.89
C ALA A 425 20.57 24.34 -16.28
N HIS A 426 21.29 23.74 -17.23
CA HIS A 426 21.31 24.16 -18.64
C HIS A 426 20.11 23.63 -19.44
N GLU A 427 19.14 22.95 -18.80
CA GLU A 427 18.01 22.27 -19.47
C GLU A 427 18.48 21.16 -20.44
N GLY A 428 19.73 20.74 -20.28
CA GLY A 428 20.40 19.72 -21.06
C GLY A 428 20.28 18.33 -20.46
N ARG A 429 21.06 17.40 -21.00
CA ARG A 429 21.10 16.00 -20.50
C ARG A 429 22.51 15.46 -20.56
N VAL A 430 22.81 14.48 -19.68
CA VAL A 430 24.03 13.69 -19.74
C VAL A 430 23.67 12.24 -19.93
N TYR A 431 24.37 11.59 -20.86
CA TYR A 431 24.28 10.15 -21.12
C TYR A 431 25.63 9.50 -20.88
N ILE A 432 25.59 8.19 -20.63
CA ILE A 432 26.77 7.35 -20.49
C ILE A 432 26.64 6.12 -21.36
N ASN A 433 27.72 5.81 -22.09
CA ASN A 433 27.95 4.55 -22.77
C ASN A 433 29.26 3.97 -22.25
N SER A 434 29.24 2.81 -21.61
CA SER A 434 30.44 2.25 -20.96
C SER A 434 30.37 0.74 -20.89
N ILE A 435 31.54 0.13 -21.12
CA ILE A 435 31.76 -1.31 -20.95
C ILE A 435 32.81 -1.50 -19.84
N GLU A 436 32.46 -2.29 -18.84
CA GLU A 436 33.36 -2.61 -17.71
C GLU A 436 34.64 -3.27 -18.23
N GLY A 437 35.80 -2.73 -17.89
CA GLY A 437 37.13 -3.19 -18.30
C GLY A 437 37.66 -2.56 -19.58
N GLU A 438 36.83 -1.85 -20.38
CA GLU A 438 37.15 -1.36 -21.71
C GLU A 438 37.19 0.16 -21.84
N PHE A 439 36.02 0.84 -21.60
CA PHE A 439 35.92 2.28 -21.85
C PHE A 439 34.72 2.90 -21.07
N SER A 440 34.78 4.25 -20.97
CA SER A 440 33.60 5.06 -20.66
C SER A 440 33.51 6.22 -21.65
N GLU A 441 32.29 6.57 -22.03
CA GLU A 441 31.96 7.71 -22.88
C GLU A 441 30.79 8.46 -22.27
N PHE A 442 31.00 9.74 -21.97
CA PHE A 442 29.99 10.67 -21.47
C PHE A 442 29.60 11.63 -22.57
N SER A 443 28.28 11.74 -22.82
CA SER A 443 27.70 12.68 -23.80
C SER A 443 26.92 13.77 -23.06
N LEU A 444 27.38 15.01 -23.22
CA LEU A 444 26.72 16.22 -22.71
C LEU A 444 25.89 16.84 -23.84
N LEU A 445 24.57 16.88 -23.69
CA LEU A 445 23.64 17.45 -24.64
C LEU A 445 23.14 18.79 -24.12
N ILE A 446 23.49 19.88 -24.79
CA ILE A 446 23.13 21.26 -24.42
C ILE A 446 22.09 21.72 -25.44
N PRO A 447 20.87 22.13 -25.02
CA PRO A 447 19.84 22.59 -25.94
C PRO A 447 20.27 23.89 -26.60
N LYS A 448 20.06 24.02 -27.90
CA LYS A 448 20.24 25.27 -28.62
C LYS A 448 19.16 26.23 -28.22
N ILE A 449 19.55 27.41 -27.84
CA ILE A 449 18.60 28.52 -27.62
C ILE A 449 18.15 29.01 -29.01
N ILE A 450 16.94 28.57 -29.40
CA ILE A 450 16.28 29.17 -30.57
C ILE A 450 15.74 30.53 -30.08
N GLU A 451 16.45 31.61 -30.38
CA GLU A 451 15.85 32.94 -30.24
C GLU A 451 14.63 32.97 -31.17
N SER A 452 13.44 32.92 -30.59
CA SER A 452 12.24 33.33 -31.31
C SER A 452 12.35 34.84 -31.53
N TYR A 453 12.74 35.27 -32.73
CA TYR A 453 12.54 36.64 -33.17
C TYR A 453 11.01 36.86 -33.30
N ASP A 454 10.38 37.38 -32.23
CA ASP A 454 9.08 38.02 -32.30
C ASP A 454 9.25 39.51 -32.63
#